data_d7fe3a4067a705aec4916055cf74abba
#
_entry.id   d7fe3a4067a705aec4916055cf74abba
#
_cell.length_a   1.000
_cell.length_b   1.000
_cell.length_c   1.000
_cell.angle_alpha   90.00
_cell.angle_beta   90.00
_cell.angle_gamma   90.00
#
_symmetry.space_group_name_H-M   'P 1'
#
loop_
_entity.id
_entity.type
_entity.pdbx_description
1 polymer ?
#
loop_
_entity_poly.entity_id
_entity_poly.type
_entity_poly.pdbx_seq_one_letter_code
_entity_poly.pdbx_strand_id
1 'polypeptide(L)'
;GGQSWVKVAGNLEQNPSGQGNGPSCRTAKIIPLGNDTLYLVGTSVGLFGTANLDGQNTVWKQVADQEIGAVVIETLTYRAIDGLLVVGTHGNGIFQTNLTSANDLLSGVESLLVKNLEMNIYPNPVTHAVNVEFTLKTNSQVNLQLYDELGKLVKRVKKDNYTIGNNKIQLEMGNYKSGIYFVSLNVDDKVFTRQIVKK
;
A
#
# COMPACT_ATOMS: atom_id res chain seq x y z
N GLY A 1 -3.89 -34.63 -15.26
CA GLY A 1 -4.14 -33.57 -14.24
C GLY A 1 -5.61 -33.18 -14.23
N GLY A 2 -6.02 -32.45 -13.18
CA GLY A 2 -7.36 -31.87 -13.12
C GLY A 2 -8.44 -32.77 -12.53
N GLN A 3 -8.09 -33.78 -11.78
CA GLN A 3 -9.07 -34.63 -11.08
C GLN A 3 -9.62 -33.98 -9.79
N SER A 4 -8.96 -32.95 -9.27
CA SER A 4 -9.40 -32.18 -8.09
C SER A 4 -9.10 -30.69 -8.27
N TRP A 5 -9.96 -29.87 -7.70
CA TRP A 5 -9.81 -28.41 -7.69
C TRP A 5 -9.82 -27.92 -6.24
N VAL A 6 -8.86 -27.07 -5.90
CA VAL A 6 -8.80 -26.41 -4.59
C VAL A 6 -8.99 -24.91 -4.80
N LYS A 7 -9.92 -24.35 -4.08
CA LYS A 7 -10.17 -22.90 -4.08
C LYS A 7 -9.08 -22.19 -3.28
N VAL A 8 -8.45 -21.17 -3.87
CA VAL A 8 -7.34 -20.40 -3.27
C VAL A 8 -7.67 -18.90 -3.18
N ALA A 9 -8.96 -18.58 -3.11
CA ALA A 9 -9.42 -17.19 -3.09
C ALA A 9 -8.98 -16.41 -1.84
N GLY A 10 -8.93 -17.10 -0.68
CA GLY A 10 -8.45 -16.50 0.56
C GLY A 10 -9.12 -15.14 0.87
N ASN A 11 -8.32 -14.15 1.22
CA ASN A 11 -8.77 -12.80 1.54
C ASN A 11 -9.20 -11.95 0.32
N LEU A 12 -9.15 -12.46 -0.90
CA LEU A 12 -9.81 -11.82 -2.04
C LEU A 12 -11.33 -11.95 -1.99
N GLU A 13 -11.86 -12.89 -1.22
CA GLU A 13 -13.29 -13.02 -0.98
C GLU A 13 -13.67 -12.38 0.35
N GLN A 14 -14.71 -11.54 0.34
CA GLN A 14 -15.24 -10.92 1.56
C GLN A 14 -16.03 -11.91 2.41
N ASN A 15 -16.63 -12.92 1.79
CA ASN A 15 -17.40 -13.96 2.47
C ASN A 15 -16.73 -15.34 2.31
N PRO A 16 -16.30 -15.98 3.41
CA PRO A 16 -15.69 -17.32 3.37
C PRO A 16 -16.59 -18.41 2.81
N SER A 17 -17.91 -18.14 2.71
CA SER A 17 -18.91 -19.09 2.20
C SER A 17 -18.85 -19.35 0.69
N GLY A 18 -17.93 -18.68 -0.04
CA GLY A 18 -17.80 -18.85 -1.48
C GLY A 18 -18.93 -18.23 -2.30
N GLN A 19 -19.68 -17.33 -1.75
CA GLN A 19 -20.79 -16.61 -2.41
C GLN A 19 -20.34 -15.35 -3.18
N GLY A 20 -19.04 -15.27 -3.50
CA GLY A 20 -18.52 -14.40 -4.54
C GLY A 20 -18.71 -12.89 -4.36
N ASN A 21 -18.25 -12.30 -3.25
CA ASN A 21 -18.24 -10.86 -3.06
C ASN A 21 -16.85 -10.21 -3.23
N GLY A 22 -15.90 -10.96 -3.80
CA GLY A 22 -14.55 -10.47 -4.09
C GLY A 22 -14.50 -9.67 -5.40
N PRO A 23 -13.34 -9.07 -5.69
CA PRO A 23 -13.11 -8.42 -6.97
C PRO A 23 -13.16 -9.43 -8.11
N SER A 24 -13.61 -8.97 -9.29
CA SER A 24 -13.58 -9.79 -10.49
C SER A 24 -12.14 -10.13 -10.86
N CYS A 25 -11.77 -11.42 -10.88
CA CYS A 25 -10.47 -11.89 -11.36
C CYS A 25 -10.49 -11.96 -12.89
N ARG A 26 -9.56 -11.24 -13.53
CA ARG A 26 -9.48 -11.09 -14.99
C ARG A 26 -8.38 -11.95 -15.60
N THR A 27 -7.24 -12.00 -14.93
CA THR A 27 -6.05 -12.69 -15.41
C THR A 27 -5.27 -13.26 -14.24
N ALA A 28 -4.51 -14.32 -14.48
CA ALA A 28 -3.60 -14.87 -13.48
C ALA A 28 -2.29 -15.30 -14.15
N LYS A 29 -1.20 -15.23 -13.38
CA LYS A 29 0.11 -15.68 -13.83
C LYS A 29 0.85 -16.41 -12.72
N ILE A 30 1.44 -17.54 -13.05
CA ILE A 30 2.35 -18.31 -12.20
C ILE A 30 3.76 -18.05 -12.72
N ILE A 31 4.64 -17.55 -11.88
CA ILE A 31 5.98 -17.12 -12.24
C ILE A 31 6.99 -17.87 -11.37
N PRO A 32 7.68 -18.90 -11.93
CA PRO A 32 8.80 -19.52 -11.23
C PRO A 32 10.00 -18.57 -11.14
N LEU A 33 10.54 -18.37 -9.93
CA LEU A 33 11.66 -17.47 -9.63
C LEU A 33 12.69 -18.21 -8.75
N GLY A 34 13.57 -18.97 -9.41
CA GLY A 34 14.54 -19.82 -8.71
C GLY A 34 13.86 -20.92 -7.89
N ASN A 35 14.02 -20.87 -6.56
CA ASN A 35 13.37 -21.82 -5.64
C ASN A 35 11.97 -21.40 -5.22
N ASP A 36 11.56 -20.17 -5.56
CA ASP A 36 10.27 -19.61 -5.19
C ASP A 36 9.30 -19.60 -6.37
N THR A 37 8.03 -19.48 -6.08
CA THR A 37 6.99 -19.25 -7.08
C THR A 37 6.16 -18.05 -6.68
N LEU A 38 6.05 -17.10 -7.59
CA LEU A 38 5.16 -15.95 -7.42
C LEU A 38 3.84 -16.23 -8.17
N TYR A 39 2.74 -16.12 -7.47
CA TYR A 39 1.39 -16.19 -8.02
C TYR A 39 0.83 -14.78 -8.10
N LEU A 40 0.39 -14.37 -9.28
CA LEU A 40 -0.22 -13.06 -9.53
C LEU A 40 -1.66 -13.22 -10.02
N VAL A 41 -2.54 -12.36 -9.54
CA VAL A 41 -3.94 -12.26 -10.01
C VAL A 41 -4.23 -10.79 -10.30
N GLY A 42 -4.58 -10.54 -11.56
CA GLY A 42 -5.11 -9.25 -12.00
C GLY A 42 -6.61 -9.18 -11.78
N THR A 43 -7.07 -8.16 -11.06
CA THR A 43 -8.46 -8.01 -10.65
C THR A 43 -9.07 -6.70 -11.13
N SER A 44 -10.36 -6.50 -10.86
CA SER A 44 -11.06 -5.23 -11.12
C SER A 44 -10.61 -4.07 -10.20
N VAL A 45 -9.79 -4.34 -9.18
CA VAL A 45 -9.36 -3.35 -8.18
C VAL A 45 -7.85 -3.37 -7.92
N GLY A 46 -7.07 -3.88 -8.86
CA GLY A 46 -5.61 -3.88 -8.78
C GLY A 46 -4.97 -5.23 -9.02
N LEU A 47 -3.64 -5.26 -8.89
CA LEU A 47 -2.81 -6.45 -8.99
C LEU A 47 -2.56 -7.03 -7.59
N PHE A 48 -2.76 -8.34 -7.46
CA PHE A 48 -2.51 -9.06 -6.21
C PHE A 48 -1.50 -10.18 -6.41
N GLY A 49 -0.68 -10.42 -5.40
CA GLY A 49 0.36 -11.44 -5.43
C GLY A 49 0.46 -12.23 -4.13
N THR A 50 0.96 -13.45 -4.23
CA THR A 50 1.38 -14.29 -3.10
C THR A 50 2.49 -15.24 -3.51
N ALA A 51 3.35 -15.64 -2.58
CA ALA A 51 4.33 -16.71 -2.78
C ALA A 51 3.85 -18.05 -2.20
N ASN A 52 2.73 -18.06 -1.46
CA ASN A 52 2.23 -19.27 -0.80
C ASN A 52 0.73 -19.44 -1.03
N LEU A 53 0.33 -20.58 -1.59
CA LEU A 53 -1.07 -20.98 -1.73
C LEU A 53 -1.44 -21.95 -0.61
N ASP A 54 -2.38 -21.55 0.25
CA ASP A 54 -2.88 -22.33 1.38
C ASP A 54 -4.41 -22.46 1.35
N GLY A 55 -4.94 -22.92 0.23
CA GLY A 55 -6.39 -23.09 0.06
C GLY A 55 -7.15 -21.81 0.40
N GLN A 56 -8.15 -21.91 1.26
CA GLN A 56 -8.94 -20.78 1.72
C GLN A 56 -8.18 -19.83 2.67
N ASN A 57 -7.04 -20.25 3.23
CA ASN A 57 -6.20 -19.40 4.08
C ASN A 57 -5.16 -18.61 3.26
N THR A 58 -5.16 -18.73 1.94
CA THR A 58 -4.24 -17.98 1.08
C THR A 58 -4.37 -16.49 1.35
N VAL A 59 -3.23 -15.82 1.59
CA VAL A 59 -3.18 -14.38 1.79
C VAL A 59 -2.65 -13.73 0.51
N TRP A 60 -3.55 -13.10 -0.22
CA TRP A 60 -3.24 -12.27 -1.36
C TRP A 60 -2.94 -10.85 -0.92
N LYS A 61 -1.89 -10.28 -1.45
CA LYS A 61 -1.44 -8.93 -1.16
C LYS A 61 -1.54 -8.09 -2.42
N GLN A 62 -2.08 -6.88 -2.31
CA GLN A 62 -2.02 -5.93 -3.42
C GLN A 62 -0.56 -5.53 -3.64
N VAL A 63 -0.07 -5.64 -4.85
CA VAL A 63 1.30 -5.32 -5.24
C VAL A 63 1.31 -4.16 -6.23
N ALA A 64 2.40 -3.37 -6.23
CA ALA A 64 2.56 -2.18 -7.07
C ALA A 64 1.38 -1.18 -6.91
N ASP A 65 0.87 -1.02 -5.69
CA ASP A 65 -0.28 -0.17 -5.39
C ASP A 65 0.02 1.33 -5.55
N GLN A 66 1.28 1.73 -5.45
CA GLN A 66 1.72 3.11 -5.65
C GLN A 66 1.88 3.44 -7.14
N GLU A 67 2.36 2.50 -7.94
CA GLU A 67 2.65 2.67 -9.37
C GLU A 67 1.39 2.43 -10.22
N ILE A 68 0.71 1.31 -9.98
CA ILE A 68 -0.44 0.87 -10.77
C ILE A 68 -1.76 1.35 -10.16
N GLY A 69 -1.87 1.28 -8.83
CA GLY A 69 -3.08 1.68 -8.11
C GLY A 69 -4.23 0.65 -8.17
N ALA A 70 -5.41 1.11 -7.74
CA ALA A 70 -6.64 0.31 -7.71
C ALA A 70 -7.38 0.40 -9.05
N VAL A 71 -6.77 -0.12 -10.12
CA VAL A 71 -7.33 -0.12 -11.49
C VAL A 71 -7.58 -1.54 -11.97
N VAL A 72 -8.39 -1.69 -13.01
CA VAL A 72 -8.65 -3.00 -13.62
C VAL A 72 -7.39 -3.50 -14.32
N ILE A 73 -6.94 -4.70 -13.97
CA ILE A 73 -5.81 -5.37 -14.60
C ILE A 73 -6.36 -6.34 -15.65
N GLU A 74 -6.07 -6.08 -16.91
CA GLU A 74 -6.61 -6.87 -18.04
C GLU A 74 -5.68 -8.02 -18.42
N THR A 75 -4.36 -7.81 -18.36
CA THR A 75 -3.40 -8.82 -18.83
C THR A 75 -2.12 -8.82 -18.02
N LEU A 76 -1.54 -10.01 -17.89
CA LEU A 76 -0.23 -10.26 -17.29
C LEU A 76 0.61 -11.11 -18.24
N THR A 77 1.78 -10.61 -18.62
CA THR A 77 2.74 -11.34 -19.45
C THR A 77 4.09 -11.39 -18.76
N TYR A 78 4.69 -12.56 -18.71
CA TYR A 78 6.01 -12.78 -18.12
C TYR A 78 6.93 -13.46 -19.10
N ARG A 79 8.15 -12.95 -19.23
CA ARG A 79 9.21 -13.50 -20.06
C ARG A 79 10.35 -13.97 -19.17
N ALA A 80 10.52 -15.29 -19.10
CA ALA A 80 11.44 -15.92 -18.15
C ALA A 80 12.94 -15.67 -18.44
N ILE A 81 13.31 -15.37 -19.68
CA ILE A 81 14.72 -15.21 -20.08
C ILE A 81 15.38 -13.98 -19.42
N ASP A 82 14.62 -12.96 -19.12
CA ASP A 82 15.09 -11.71 -18.53
C ASP A 82 14.24 -11.25 -17.34
N GLY A 83 13.30 -12.09 -16.90
CA GLY A 83 12.42 -11.79 -15.76
C GLY A 83 11.40 -10.68 -16.03
N LEU A 84 11.20 -10.28 -17.29
CA LEU A 84 10.32 -9.17 -17.62
C LEU A 84 8.85 -9.53 -17.36
N LEU A 85 8.22 -8.82 -16.42
CA LEU A 85 6.77 -8.81 -16.20
C LEU A 85 6.17 -7.56 -16.84
N VAL A 86 5.13 -7.74 -17.63
CA VAL A 86 4.33 -6.66 -18.22
C VAL A 86 2.91 -6.78 -17.72
N VAL A 87 2.34 -5.66 -17.26
CA VAL A 87 1.00 -5.52 -16.71
C VAL A 87 0.21 -4.54 -17.56
N GLY A 88 -0.84 -5.00 -18.23
CA GLY A 88 -1.76 -4.16 -18.97
C GLY A 88 -3.00 -3.83 -18.15
N THR A 89 -3.34 -2.55 -18.08
CA THR A 89 -4.48 -2.03 -17.30
C THR A 89 -5.57 -1.49 -18.21
N HIS A 90 -6.78 -1.39 -17.69
CA HIS A 90 -7.86 -0.69 -18.35
C HIS A 90 -7.80 0.82 -18.00
N GLY A 91 -7.32 1.61 -18.97
CA GLY A 91 -7.34 3.07 -18.87
C GLY A 91 -6.17 3.74 -18.14
N ASN A 92 -5.24 2.97 -17.52
CA ASN A 92 -4.06 3.53 -16.85
C ASN A 92 -2.72 3.12 -17.48
N GLY A 93 -2.74 2.64 -18.73
CA GLY A 93 -1.54 2.31 -19.49
C GLY A 93 -0.99 0.91 -19.23
N ILE A 94 0.28 0.74 -19.57
CA ILE A 94 1.03 -0.52 -19.46
C ILE A 94 2.24 -0.28 -18.57
N PHE A 95 2.44 -1.18 -17.60
CA PHE A 95 3.55 -1.12 -16.66
C PHE A 95 4.48 -2.31 -16.88
N GLN A 96 5.75 -2.14 -16.59
CA GLN A 96 6.72 -3.22 -16.68
C GLN A 96 7.74 -3.17 -15.54
N THR A 97 8.22 -4.36 -15.15
CA THR A 97 9.33 -4.50 -14.22
C THR A 97 10.09 -5.79 -14.51
N ASN A 98 11.35 -5.88 -14.07
CA ASN A 98 12.12 -7.12 -14.11
C ASN A 98 12.13 -7.76 -12.73
N LEU A 99 11.75 -9.05 -12.67
CA LEU A 99 11.69 -9.84 -11.46
C LEU A 99 12.91 -10.76 -11.38
N THR A 100 13.59 -10.75 -10.25
CA THR A 100 14.68 -11.67 -9.91
C THR A 100 14.29 -12.59 -8.76
N SER A 101 13.35 -12.16 -7.93
CA SER A 101 12.78 -12.91 -6.81
C SER A 101 11.30 -12.59 -6.62
N ALA A 102 10.58 -13.45 -5.89
CA ALA A 102 9.20 -13.16 -5.50
C ALA A 102 9.10 -11.89 -4.61
N ASN A 103 10.17 -11.58 -3.88
CA ASN A 103 10.25 -10.42 -3.01
C ASN A 103 10.31 -9.09 -3.77
N ASP A 104 10.67 -9.06 -5.03
CA ASP A 104 10.70 -7.82 -5.83
C ASP A 104 9.31 -7.15 -5.92
N LEU A 105 8.24 -7.94 -5.85
CA LEU A 105 6.87 -7.43 -5.74
C LEU A 105 6.26 -7.60 -4.34
N LEU A 106 6.64 -8.66 -3.60
CA LEU A 106 6.03 -8.96 -2.31
C LEU A 106 6.71 -8.24 -1.15
N SER A 107 7.97 -7.81 -1.26
CA SER A 107 8.65 -7.01 -0.23
C SER A 107 8.21 -5.54 -0.22
N GLY A 108 7.61 -5.05 -1.27
CA GLY A 108 6.80 -3.83 -1.20
C GLY A 108 5.69 -3.95 -0.15
N VAL A 109 5.41 -5.17 0.31
CA VAL A 109 4.38 -5.54 1.29
C VAL A 109 4.92 -5.77 2.70
N GLU A 110 6.21 -5.95 2.93
CA GLU A 110 6.79 -5.66 4.27
C GLU A 110 6.60 -4.19 4.62
N SER A 111 6.54 -3.32 3.63
CA SER A 111 5.96 -1.98 3.73
C SER A 111 4.50 -1.98 4.19
N LEU A 112 3.68 -3.02 3.96
CA LEU A 112 2.31 -3.12 4.45
C LEU A 112 2.19 -3.62 5.91
N LEU A 113 3.18 -4.35 6.44
CA LEU A 113 3.28 -4.59 7.88
C LEU A 113 3.71 -3.32 8.63
N VAL A 114 4.25 -2.34 7.93
CA VAL A 114 4.46 -0.97 8.42
C VAL A 114 3.33 -0.03 8.00
N LYS A 115 2.34 -0.49 7.22
CA LYS A 115 1.09 0.26 6.92
C LYS A 115 0.25 0.56 8.16
N ASN A 116 0.55 -0.05 9.29
CA ASN A 116 0.04 0.33 10.59
C ASN A 116 1.10 1.06 11.40
N LEU A 117 1.67 2.15 10.86
CA LEU A 117 2.12 3.19 11.76
C LEU A 117 0.83 3.67 12.46
N GLU A 118 0.67 3.32 13.72
CA GLU A 118 -0.38 3.91 14.53
C GLU A 118 -0.12 5.40 14.56
N MET A 119 -0.81 6.11 13.67
CA MET A 119 -0.73 7.56 13.54
C MET A 119 -2.09 8.15 13.89
N ASN A 120 -2.15 8.81 15.02
CA ASN A 120 -3.34 9.50 15.52
C ASN A 120 -3.13 11.00 15.42
N ILE A 121 -4.15 11.71 14.95
CA ILE A 121 -4.14 13.16 14.83
C ILE A 121 -5.33 13.75 15.55
N TYR A 122 -5.07 14.58 16.55
CA TYR A 122 -6.11 15.20 17.35
C TYR A 122 -5.71 16.58 17.93
N PRO A 123 -6.69 17.46 18.14
CA PRO A 123 -8.10 17.36 17.73
C PRO A 123 -8.26 17.50 16.22
N ASN A 124 -9.25 16.81 15.67
CA ASN A 124 -9.69 17.01 14.29
C ASN A 124 -11.23 17.06 14.29
N PRO A 125 -11.88 18.18 13.99
CA PRO A 125 -11.32 19.44 13.49
C PRO A 125 -10.43 20.22 14.48
N VAL A 126 -9.45 20.97 13.93
CA VAL A 126 -8.47 21.74 14.67
C VAL A 126 -8.74 23.25 14.60
N THR A 127 -8.50 23.97 15.71
CA THR A 127 -8.55 25.44 15.78
C THR A 127 -7.17 26.07 15.89
N HIS A 128 -6.35 25.68 16.86
CA HIS A 128 -5.08 26.32 17.18
C HIS A 128 -3.88 25.42 16.94
N ALA A 129 -3.90 24.21 17.49
CA ALA A 129 -2.81 23.26 17.38
C ALA A 129 -3.36 21.85 17.26
N VAL A 130 -2.66 20.99 16.52
CA VAL A 130 -2.95 19.58 16.35
C VAL A 130 -1.76 18.75 16.81
N ASN A 131 -2.03 17.66 17.51
CA ASN A 131 -1.02 16.67 17.90
C ASN A 131 -1.00 15.54 16.87
N VAL A 132 0.20 15.18 16.42
CA VAL A 132 0.46 14.02 15.59
C VAL A 132 1.21 13.02 16.46
N GLU A 133 0.53 11.96 16.87
CA GLU A 133 1.11 10.85 17.64
C GLU A 133 1.33 9.65 16.73
N PHE A 134 2.48 9.01 16.90
CA PHE A 134 2.85 7.83 16.11
C PHE A 134 3.77 6.91 16.88
N THR A 135 3.67 5.60 16.60
CA THR A 135 4.47 4.57 17.26
C THR A 135 5.49 3.99 16.29
N LEU A 136 6.78 4.12 16.61
CA LEU A 136 7.88 3.55 15.83
C LEU A 136 8.27 2.17 16.37
N LYS A 137 8.56 1.25 15.46
CA LYS A 137 9.09 -0.10 15.80
C LYS A 137 10.62 -0.14 15.87
N THR A 138 11.28 0.83 15.27
CA THR A 138 12.74 1.02 15.24
C THR A 138 13.06 2.51 15.34
N ASN A 139 14.30 2.84 15.71
CA ASN A 139 14.77 4.22 15.60
C ASN A 139 14.79 4.63 14.13
N SER A 140 14.11 5.72 13.80
CA SER A 140 13.88 6.13 12.41
C SER A 140 13.99 7.63 12.22
N GLN A 141 14.38 8.04 11.02
CA GLN A 141 14.30 9.44 10.62
C GLN A 141 12.86 9.79 10.24
N VAL A 142 12.31 10.82 10.87
CA VAL A 142 10.94 11.26 10.63
C VAL A 142 10.93 12.68 10.09
N ASN A 143 10.14 12.90 9.03
CA ASN A 143 9.91 14.20 8.43
C ASN A 143 8.40 14.47 8.35
N LEU A 144 7.93 15.50 9.05
CA LEU A 144 6.53 15.92 9.05
C LEU A 144 6.32 17.12 8.14
N GLN A 145 5.35 17.02 7.24
CA GLN A 145 5.01 18.03 6.26
C GLN A 145 3.50 18.30 6.27
N LEU A 146 3.11 19.54 5.96
CA LEU A 146 1.73 19.96 5.81
C LEU A 146 1.48 20.41 4.38
N TYR A 147 0.39 19.91 3.79
CA TYR A 147 -0.08 20.27 2.45
C TYR A 147 -1.49 20.85 2.53
N ASP A 148 -1.83 21.74 1.62
CA ASP A 148 -3.20 22.21 1.41
C ASP A 148 -4.02 21.22 0.58
N GLU A 149 -5.29 21.57 0.34
CA GLU A 149 -6.23 20.74 -0.43
C GLU A 149 -5.83 20.52 -1.90
N LEU A 150 -4.97 21.40 -2.45
CA LEU A 150 -4.43 21.30 -3.82
C LEU A 150 -3.12 20.52 -3.87
N GLY A 151 -2.65 19.97 -2.74
CA GLY A 151 -1.39 19.23 -2.66
C GLY A 151 -0.14 20.13 -2.63
N LYS A 152 -0.29 21.45 -2.47
CA LYS A 152 0.83 22.37 -2.33
C LYS A 152 1.42 22.26 -0.92
N LEU A 153 2.74 22.12 -0.85
CA LEU A 153 3.47 22.12 0.42
C LEU A 153 3.31 23.48 1.11
N VAL A 154 2.65 23.48 2.27
CA VAL A 154 2.40 24.67 3.10
C VAL A 154 3.49 24.86 4.13
N LYS A 155 3.96 23.77 4.74
CA LYS A 155 4.99 23.81 5.77
C LYS A 155 5.78 22.51 5.87
N ARG A 156 7.10 22.62 6.02
CA ARG A 156 7.95 21.55 6.58
C ARG A 156 8.04 21.79 8.08
N VAL A 157 7.50 20.85 8.85
CA VAL A 157 7.35 21.05 10.30
C VAL A 157 8.61 20.65 11.04
N LYS A 158 9.11 19.45 10.78
CA LYS A 158 10.29 18.92 11.44
C LYS A 158 10.87 17.74 10.65
N LYS A 159 12.20 17.67 10.62
CA LYS A 159 12.96 16.50 10.21
C LYS A 159 13.95 16.18 11.33
N ASP A 160 13.80 15.01 11.97
CA ASP A 160 14.64 14.61 13.10
C ASP A 160 14.69 13.09 13.24
N ASN A 161 15.62 12.58 14.05
CA ASN A 161 15.68 11.19 14.44
C ASN A 161 14.81 10.95 15.67
N TYR A 162 13.94 9.97 15.60
CA TYR A 162 13.03 9.58 16.66
C TYR A 162 13.35 8.16 17.14
N THR A 163 13.13 7.93 18.42
CA THR A 163 13.37 6.63 19.03
C THR A 163 12.20 5.68 18.89
N ILE A 164 12.47 4.39 18.99
CA ILE A 164 11.45 3.34 19.10
C ILE A 164 10.42 3.69 20.17
N GLY A 165 9.16 3.36 19.94
CA GLY A 165 8.03 3.61 20.85
C GLY A 165 7.16 4.78 20.41
N ASN A 166 6.37 5.32 21.36
CA ASN A 166 5.41 6.39 21.11
C ASN A 166 6.10 7.74 21.01
N ASN A 167 5.83 8.45 19.93
CA ASN A 167 6.35 9.76 19.65
C ASN A 167 5.21 10.74 19.37
N LYS A 168 5.45 12.03 19.63
CA LYS A 168 4.46 13.09 19.47
C LYS A 168 5.10 14.33 18.86
N ILE A 169 4.44 14.90 17.86
CA ILE A 169 4.78 16.20 17.25
C ILE A 169 3.56 17.10 17.34
N GLN A 170 3.74 18.32 17.83
CA GLN A 170 2.69 19.34 17.81
C GLN A 170 2.88 20.25 16.59
N LEU A 171 1.79 20.51 15.89
CA LEU A 171 1.73 21.39 14.73
C LEU A 171 0.78 22.57 15.02
N GLU A 172 1.33 23.76 15.00
CA GLU A 172 0.55 25.00 15.14
C GLU A 172 -0.24 25.28 13.86
N MET A 173 -1.56 25.45 14.03
CA MET A 173 -2.53 25.66 12.96
C MET A 173 -3.22 27.04 13.02
N GLY A 174 -2.97 27.85 14.06
CA GLY A 174 -3.69 29.10 14.31
C GLY A 174 -3.61 30.11 13.17
N ASN A 175 -2.49 30.15 12.44
CA ASN A 175 -2.25 31.10 11.35
C ASN A 175 -2.74 30.62 9.97
N TYR A 176 -3.33 29.41 9.88
CA TYR A 176 -3.83 28.89 8.62
C TYR A 176 -5.32 29.15 8.45
N LYS A 177 -5.75 29.37 7.23
CA LYS A 177 -7.16 29.55 6.87
C LYS A 177 -7.97 28.29 7.16
N SER A 178 -9.26 28.46 7.42
CA SER A 178 -10.18 27.32 7.50
C SER A 178 -10.20 26.56 6.18
N GLY A 179 -10.19 25.23 6.26
CA GLY A 179 -10.11 24.38 5.07
C GLY A 179 -9.57 22.98 5.37
N ILE A 180 -9.38 22.21 4.34
CA ILE A 180 -8.82 20.84 4.39
C ILE A 180 -7.31 20.92 4.21
N TYR A 181 -6.59 20.20 5.05
CA TYR A 181 -5.15 20.04 4.96
C TYR A 181 -4.78 18.55 5.07
N PHE A 182 -3.62 18.21 4.55
CA PHE A 182 -3.05 16.87 4.65
C PHE A 182 -1.73 16.92 5.43
N VAL A 183 -1.67 16.16 6.50
CA VAL A 183 -0.46 15.94 7.28
C VAL A 183 0.23 14.71 6.72
N SER A 184 1.43 14.86 6.21
CA SER A 184 2.26 13.79 5.69
C SER A 184 3.43 13.54 6.63
N LEU A 185 3.52 12.33 7.16
CA LEU A 185 4.60 11.84 8.00
C LEU A 185 5.45 10.88 7.20
N ASN A 186 6.68 11.26 6.87
CA ASN A 186 7.64 10.40 6.22
C ASN A 186 8.50 9.74 7.29
N VAL A 187 8.51 8.43 7.36
CA VAL A 187 9.34 7.64 8.25
C VAL A 187 10.30 6.84 7.39
N ASP A 188 11.58 7.21 7.43
CA ASP A 188 12.60 6.73 6.49
C ASP A 188 12.12 6.94 5.04
N ASP A 189 11.88 5.87 4.28
CA ASP A 189 11.42 5.92 2.88
C ASP A 189 9.89 5.75 2.73
N LYS A 190 9.13 5.78 3.84
CA LYS A 190 7.68 5.52 3.86
C LYS A 190 6.88 6.77 4.19
N VAL A 191 5.77 6.97 3.48
CA VAL A 191 4.90 8.14 3.61
C VAL A 191 3.54 7.73 4.16
N PHE A 192 3.12 8.40 5.24
CA PHE A 192 1.82 8.23 5.88
C PHE A 192 1.06 9.55 5.85
N THR A 193 -0.12 9.58 5.25
CA THR A 193 -0.90 10.82 5.12
C THR A 193 -2.22 10.70 5.84
N ARG A 194 -2.62 11.78 6.53
CA ARG A 194 -3.93 11.92 7.17
C ARG A 194 -4.51 13.30 6.87
N GLN A 195 -5.81 13.31 6.64
CA GLN A 195 -6.57 14.54 6.46
C GLN A 195 -6.91 15.18 7.79
N ILE A 196 -6.80 16.50 7.87
CA ILE A 196 -7.29 17.32 8.98
C ILE A 196 -8.18 18.44 8.46
N VAL A 197 -9.12 18.87 9.29
CA VAL A 197 -10.05 19.97 9.00
C VAL A 197 -9.70 21.12 9.93
N LYS A 198 -9.29 22.26 9.38
CA LYS A 198 -9.06 23.50 10.10
C LYS A 198 -10.36 24.30 10.14
N LYS A 199 -10.81 24.64 11.35
CA LYS A 199 -11.91 25.58 11.60
C LYS A 199 -11.41 27.00 11.72
#